data_64d61d7bb91f485315f828437d67275e
#
_entry.id   64d61d7bb91f485315f828437d67275e
#
_cell.length_a   1.000
_cell.length_b   1.000
_cell.length_c   1.000
_cell.angle_alpha   90.00
_cell.angle_beta   90.00
_cell.angle_gamma   90.00
#
_symmetry.space_group_name_H-M   'P 1'
#
loop_
_entity.id
_entity.type
_entity.pdbx_description
1 polymer ?
#
loop_
_entity_poly.entity_id
_entity_poly.type
_entity_poly.pdbx_seq_one_letter_code
_entity_poly.pdbx_strand_id
1 'polypeptide(L)'
;MAAPPLLTLQDVALTFGGTPLINRADLTISPGERTCLVGRNGSGKSTLMKIAAGLVEPDKGRLFVQPGTTIRYLAQEPDFSGFTNTLDFVEAGLPPGESAHRARYLLESLGMTGAEDPTKLSGGEGRRAALAQALAPEPDVLLLDEPTNHLDLPAIEWLEAELRGTRAAMVLISHDRRFLSALSRATIWLDRGETRRIEQGFSNFEAWRDAFFEEEERDQHKLDRKIAAEEHWLRYGVTARRKRNVRRLGNLHELRQNRRDVRRPVGSVSMNASDAESSGSLVVEARDIAKAYGERTIVDGLSLRVMRGDRLGIVGANGAGKSTLINLLMGRLAPDSGQVVLGTNLMPVVLDQARATLEPGMTVTEVLTGGSGDSVTVNGQSRHVVGYLKDFLFSPEQARTPVSVLSGGERNRLLIARALAQPANLLVLDEPTNDLDLETLDLLQEMLGDYQGTLILVSHDRDFLDRVASSVLVSEGSGRWVEYAGGYSDMLVQRGQGVEARTVAPTKKEPRERTASAAQPAGKPKLGFKDQHELKTLPARIAKLEAAIAQIKAILADADLYARDPARFDKATAMLAQAETELSQAEDRWLELEMLQAG
;
A
#
# COMPACT_ATOMS: atom_id res chain seq x y z
N MET A 1 -8.06 7.89 35.25
CA MET A 1 -6.64 7.53 35.12
C MET A 1 -6.50 6.73 33.85
N ALA A 2 -5.49 6.99 33.02
CA ALA A 2 -5.22 6.14 31.87
C ALA A 2 -4.88 4.72 32.35
N ALA A 3 -5.36 3.70 31.63
CA ALA A 3 -5.01 2.31 31.96
C ALA A 3 -3.48 2.12 31.81
N PRO A 4 -2.85 1.27 32.65
CA PRO A 4 -1.43 1.01 32.51
C PRO A 4 -1.14 0.36 31.15
N PRO A 5 0.02 0.63 30.54
CA PRO A 5 0.38 0.05 29.25
C PRO A 5 0.57 -1.47 29.37
N LEU A 6 0.13 -2.20 28.35
CA LEU A 6 0.33 -3.66 28.24
C LEU A 6 1.78 -3.99 27.93
N LEU A 7 2.43 -3.17 27.08
CA LEU A 7 3.80 -3.35 26.65
C LEU A 7 4.48 -2.00 26.50
N THR A 8 5.74 -1.91 26.94
CA THR A 8 6.57 -0.71 26.74
C THR A 8 8.01 -1.09 26.41
N LEU A 9 8.52 -0.53 25.31
CA LEU A 9 9.94 -0.47 24.99
C LEU A 9 10.46 0.93 25.33
N GLN A 10 11.60 1.03 25.99
CA GLN A 10 12.22 2.30 26.38
C GLN A 10 13.70 2.31 25.98
N ASP A 11 14.10 3.36 25.26
CA ASP A 11 15.48 3.64 24.83
C ASP A 11 16.18 2.41 24.22
N VAL A 12 15.43 1.64 23.40
CA VAL A 12 15.94 0.40 22.81
C VAL A 12 16.95 0.71 21.71
N ALA A 13 18.12 0.07 21.78
CA ALA A 13 19.14 0.09 20.75
C ALA A 13 19.56 -1.33 20.36
N LEU A 14 19.83 -1.53 19.06
CA LEU A 14 20.31 -2.81 18.51
C LEU A 14 21.24 -2.57 17.33
N THR A 15 22.36 -3.30 17.32
CA THR A 15 23.39 -3.18 16.30
C THR A 15 23.66 -4.53 15.64
N PHE A 16 23.61 -4.58 14.31
CA PHE A 16 24.09 -5.72 13.54
C PHE A 16 25.32 -5.33 12.73
N GLY A 17 26.43 -6.09 12.88
CA GLY A 17 27.60 -5.95 12.04
C GLY A 17 28.30 -4.58 12.08
N GLY A 18 28.23 -3.85 13.19
CA GLY A 18 28.95 -2.60 13.40
C GLY A 18 28.20 -1.31 13.07
N THR A 19 27.10 -1.37 12.33
CA THR A 19 26.22 -0.22 12.10
C THR A 19 24.96 -0.37 12.92
N PRO A 20 24.56 0.63 13.76
CA PRO A 20 23.35 0.53 14.53
C PRO A 20 22.12 0.53 13.61
N LEU A 21 21.29 -0.51 13.75
CA LEU A 21 20.01 -0.61 13.05
C LEU A 21 18.96 0.25 13.78
N ILE A 22 18.89 0.10 15.10
CA ILE A 22 18.04 0.88 16.00
C ILE A 22 18.97 1.61 16.97
N ASN A 23 18.84 2.94 17.04
CA ASN A 23 19.65 3.76 17.94
C ASN A 23 18.93 4.08 19.24
N ARG A 24 17.65 4.46 19.10
CA ARG A 24 16.80 4.86 20.19
C ARG A 24 15.34 4.68 19.77
N ALA A 25 14.76 3.58 20.17
CA ALA A 25 13.36 3.30 19.87
C ALA A 25 12.53 3.18 21.14
N ASP A 26 11.41 3.89 21.14
CA ASP A 26 10.38 3.83 22.17
C ASP A 26 9.09 3.32 21.53
N LEU A 27 8.41 2.39 22.20
CA LEU A 27 7.12 1.85 21.80
C LEU A 27 6.28 1.62 23.04
N THR A 28 5.11 2.21 23.11
CA THR A 28 4.15 1.99 24.20
C THR A 28 2.82 1.54 23.61
N ILE A 29 2.25 0.47 24.15
CA ILE A 29 0.99 -0.12 23.71
C ILE A 29 0.05 -0.20 24.90
N SER A 30 -1.08 0.49 24.82
CA SER A 30 -2.14 0.53 25.82
C SER A 30 -3.29 -0.44 25.44
N PRO A 31 -4.16 -0.85 26.37
CA PRO A 31 -5.29 -1.73 26.08
C PRO A 31 -6.18 -1.18 24.95
N GLY A 32 -6.47 -2.03 23.94
CA GLY A 32 -7.30 -1.69 22.80
C GLY A 32 -6.72 -0.63 21.84
N GLU A 33 -5.45 -0.28 22.01
CA GLU A 33 -4.76 0.67 21.16
C GLU A 33 -4.47 0.06 19.79
N ARG A 34 -4.60 0.88 18.72
CA ARG A 34 -4.38 0.49 17.33
C ARG A 34 -3.34 1.39 16.71
N THR A 35 -2.12 0.90 16.63
CA THR A 35 -0.96 1.66 16.17
C THR A 35 -0.41 1.04 14.89
N CYS A 36 -0.07 1.86 13.90
CA CYS A 36 0.76 1.42 12.77
C CYS A 36 2.21 1.82 12.98
N LEU A 37 3.13 0.92 12.61
CA LEU A 37 4.56 1.15 12.60
C LEU A 37 5.02 1.30 11.15
N VAL A 38 5.41 2.50 10.77
CA VAL A 38 5.81 2.85 9.40
C VAL A 38 7.28 3.22 9.33
N GLY A 39 7.89 3.09 8.16
CA GLY A 39 9.29 3.39 7.90
C GLY A 39 9.79 2.63 6.68
N ARG A 40 10.98 2.99 6.17
CA ARG A 40 11.60 2.39 4.99
C ARG A 40 11.87 0.91 5.17
N ASN A 41 12.00 0.17 4.05
CA ASN A 41 12.49 -1.19 4.10
C ASN A 41 13.94 -1.22 4.64
N GLY A 42 14.21 -2.19 5.53
CA GLY A 42 15.50 -2.27 6.22
C GLY A 42 15.68 -1.27 7.37
N SER A 43 14.70 -0.44 7.74
CA SER A 43 14.82 0.49 8.88
C SER A 43 14.79 -0.19 10.25
N GLY A 44 14.41 -1.48 10.32
CA GLY A 44 14.34 -2.23 11.57
C GLY A 44 12.93 -2.42 12.14
N LYS A 45 11.86 -2.17 11.36
CA LYS A 45 10.45 -2.35 11.78
C LYS A 45 10.17 -3.75 12.34
N SER A 46 10.45 -4.78 11.53
CA SER A 46 10.25 -6.19 11.94
C SER A 46 11.14 -6.56 13.13
N THR A 47 12.35 -6.01 13.20
CA THR A 47 13.25 -6.22 14.32
C THR A 47 12.69 -5.60 15.61
N LEU A 48 12.16 -4.38 15.54
CA LEU A 48 11.49 -3.73 16.67
C LEU A 48 10.28 -4.53 17.15
N MET A 49 9.50 -5.08 16.23
CA MET A 49 8.37 -5.96 16.55
C MET A 49 8.84 -7.27 17.22
N LYS A 50 9.93 -7.88 16.73
CA LYS A 50 10.53 -9.07 17.36
C LYS A 50 11.05 -8.78 18.78
N ILE A 51 11.60 -7.59 19.01
CA ILE A 51 11.98 -7.16 20.38
C ILE A 51 10.73 -7.00 21.25
N ALA A 52 9.67 -6.37 20.73
CA ALA A 52 8.39 -6.23 21.44
C ALA A 52 7.75 -7.59 21.76
N ALA A 53 7.92 -8.58 20.87
CA ALA A 53 7.46 -9.96 21.08
C ALA A 53 8.36 -10.76 22.04
N GLY A 54 9.50 -10.22 22.49
CA GLY A 54 10.49 -10.93 23.30
C GLY A 54 11.31 -11.98 22.56
N LEU A 55 11.31 -11.96 21.24
CA LEU A 55 12.04 -12.91 20.37
C LEU A 55 13.49 -12.49 20.12
N VAL A 56 13.82 -11.23 20.32
CA VAL A 56 15.16 -10.66 20.15
C VAL A 56 15.45 -9.79 21.37
N GLU A 57 16.62 -9.99 21.98
CA GLU A 57 17.09 -9.13 23.07
C GLU A 57 17.79 -7.89 22.49
N PRO A 58 17.46 -6.69 22.96
CA PRO A 58 18.13 -5.47 22.53
C PRO A 58 19.52 -5.34 23.22
N ASP A 59 20.47 -4.65 22.57
CA ASP A 59 21.78 -4.34 23.17
C ASP A 59 21.65 -3.37 24.36
N LYS A 60 20.66 -2.46 24.28
CA LYS A 60 20.35 -1.45 25.30
C LYS A 60 18.85 -1.22 25.36
N GLY A 61 18.40 -0.65 26.47
CA GLY A 61 17.00 -0.33 26.71
C GLY A 61 16.30 -1.38 27.57
N ARG A 62 14.99 -1.26 27.67
CA ARG A 62 14.16 -2.13 28.50
C ARG A 62 12.87 -2.50 27.80
N LEU A 63 12.54 -3.79 27.85
CA LEU A 63 11.21 -4.30 27.52
C LEU A 63 10.44 -4.51 28.84
N PHE A 64 9.29 -3.90 28.95
CA PHE A 64 8.32 -4.17 30.01
C PHE A 64 7.06 -4.76 29.40
N VAL A 65 6.60 -5.88 29.91
CA VAL A 65 5.32 -6.50 29.58
C VAL A 65 4.53 -6.63 30.87
N GLN A 66 3.29 -6.16 30.87
CA GLN A 66 2.41 -6.28 32.03
C GLN A 66 2.18 -7.77 32.33
N PRO A 67 2.34 -8.22 33.60
CA PRO A 67 2.12 -9.62 33.95
C PRO A 67 0.73 -10.13 33.57
N GLY A 68 0.68 -11.30 32.94
CA GLY A 68 -0.55 -11.91 32.46
C GLY A 68 -0.98 -11.47 31.04
N THR A 69 -0.29 -10.52 30.40
CA THR A 69 -0.58 -10.11 29.02
C THR A 69 -0.14 -11.17 28.04
N THR A 70 -1.05 -11.56 27.14
CA THR A 70 -0.79 -12.48 26.05
C THR A 70 -0.40 -11.70 24.78
N ILE A 71 0.75 -12.03 24.21
CA ILE A 71 1.27 -11.39 22.99
C ILE A 71 1.35 -12.44 21.87
N ARG A 72 0.87 -12.10 20.69
CA ARG A 72 1.08 -12.89 19.46
C ARG A 72 1.75 -12.05 18.39
N TYR A 73 2.77 -12.64 17.79
CA TYR A 73 3.52 -12.06 16.69
C TYR A 73 3.31 -12.88 15.42
N LEU A 74 2.85 -12.23 14.35
CA LEU A 74 2.77 -12.81 13.03
C LEU A 74 4.13 -12.63 12.34
N ALA A 75 4.90 -13.70 12.24
CA ALA A 75 6.18 -13.70 11.55
C ALA A 75 5.99 -13.58 10.03
N GLN A 76 6.98 -13.00 9.34
CA GLN A 76 7.00 -12.92 7.88
C GLN A 76 7.01 -14.32 7.23
N GLU A 77 7.82 -15.22 7.76
CA GLU A 77 7.94 -16.62 7.33
C GLU A 77 7.52 -17.53 8.50
N PRO A 78 6.37 -18.22 8.41
CA PRO A 78 5.95 -19.18 9.42
C PRO A 78 6.76 -20.47 9.31
N ASP A 79 7.05 -21.09 10.47
CA ASP A 79 7.69 -22.39 10.53
C ASP A 79 6.62 -23.48 10.69
N PHE A 80 6.48 -24.32 9.69
CA PHE A 80 5.53 -25.43 9.65
C PHE A 80 6.16 -26.77 10.05
N SER A 81 7.42 -26.82 10.45
CA SER A 81 8.12 -28.05 10.80
C SER A 81 7.43 -28.73 11.99
N GLY A 82 7.18 -30.02 11.83
CA GLY A 82 6.57 -30.87 12.86
C GLY A 82 5.03 -30.94 12.86
N PHE A 83 4.35 -30.26 11.92
CA PHE A 83 2.91 -30.33 11.78
C PHE A 83 2.50 -31.21 10.61
N THR A 84 1.39 -31.97 10.76
CA THR A 84 0.89 -32.89 9.73
C THR A 84 -0.13 -32.24 8.80
N ASN A 85 -0.83 -31.22 9.26
CA ASN A 85 -1.82 -30.46 8.52
C ASN A 85 -1.89 -29.02 9.05
N THR A 86 -2.58 -28.16 8.33
CA THR A 86 -2.71 -26.74 8.69
C THR A 86 -3.58 -26.53 9.93
N LEU A 87 -4.54 -27.41 10.22
CA LEU A 87 -5.35 -27.31 11.42
C LEU A 87 -4.50 -27.56 12.68
N ASP A 88 -3.66 -28.61 12.69
CA ASP A 88 -2.75 -28.90 13.80
C ASP A 88 -1.81 -27.72 14.09
N PHE A 89 -1.33 -27.06 13.02
CA PHE A 89 -0.49 -25.87 13.13
C PHE A 89 -1.24 -24.72 13.83
N VAL A 90 -2.49 -24.47 13.43
CA VAL A 90 -3.29 -23.38 14.05
C VAL A 90 -3.69 -23.72 15.47
N GLU A 91 -4.07 -24.98 15.76
CA GLU A 91 -4.43 -25.45 17.09
C GLU A 91 -3.25 -25.36 18.08
N ALA A 92 -2.02 -25.56 17.63
CA ALA A 92 -0.83 -25.37 18.45
C ALA A 92 -0.65 -23.93 18.97
N GLY A 93 -1.29 -22.97 18.34
CA GLY A 93 -1.35 -21.59 18.82
C GLY A 93 -2.34 -21.36 19.96
N LEU A 94 -3.28 -22.27 20.18
CA LEU A 94 -4.31 -22.10 21.21
C LEU A 94 -3.79 -22.43 22.63
N PRO A 95 -4.32 -21.80 23.67
CA PRO A 95 -4.11 -22.20 25.04
C PRO A 95 -4.61 -23.63 25.30
N PRO A 96 -3.99 -24.39 26.22
CA PRO A 96 -4.42 -25.75 26.54
C PRO A 96 -5.89 -25.80 27.00
N GLY A 97 -6.70 -26.63 26.34
CA GLY A 97 -8.12 -26.83 26.66
C GLY A 97 -9.11 -25.93 25.91
N GLU A 98 -8.65 -25.04 25.06
CA GLU A 98 -9.53 -24.28 24.18
C GLU A 98 -10.04 -25.13 23.00
N SER A 99 -11.25 -24.77 22.53
CA SER A 99 -11.90 -25.47 21.42
C SER A 99 -11.29 -25.13 20.06
N ALA A 100 -11.02 -26.14 19.25
CA ALA A 100 -10.59 -26.00 17.86
C ALA A 100 -11.60 -25.30 16.93
N HIS A 101 -12.78 -24.94 17.43
CA HIS A 101 -13.83 -24.34 16.61
C HIS A 101 -13.39 -23.04 15.96
N ARG A 102 -12.72 -22.15 16.71
CA ARG A 102 -12.23 -20.87 16.20
C ARG A 102 -11.11 -21.06 15.17
N ALA A 103 -10.21 -22.03 15.40
CA ALA A 103 -9.16 -22.35 14.43
C ALA A 103 -9.75 -22.79 13.08
N ARG A 104 -10.78 -23.65 13.09
CA ARG A 104 -11.48 -24.07 11.88
C ARG A 104 -12.23 -22.92 11.20
N TYR A 105 -12.97 -22.13 11.97
CA TYR A 105 -13.66 -20.95 11.45
C TYR A 105 -12.70 -19.98 10.73
N LEU A 106 -11.55 -19.69 11.31
CA LEU A 106 -10.55 -18.78 10.71
C LEU A 106 -9.95 -19.38 9.45
N LEU A 107 -9.61 -20.68 9.44
CA LEU A 107 -9.11 -21.36 8.26
C LEU A 107 -10.15 -21.37 7.12
N GLU A 108 -11.40 -21.73 7.42
CA GLU A 108 -12.51 -21.71 6.46
C GLU A 108 -12.75 -20.31 5.89
N SER A 109 -12.75 -19.29 6.74
CA SER A 109 -12.90 -17.88 6.34
C SER A 109 -11.76 -17.40 5.43
N LEU A 110 -10.56 -17.94 5.62
CA LEU A 110 -9.39 -17.69 4.78
C LEU A 110 -9.32 -18.63 3.56
N GLY A 111 -10.36 -19.45 3.31
CA GLY A 111 -10.47 -20.34 2.15
C GLY A 111 -9.57 -21.57 2.24
N MET A 112 -9.32 -22.07 3.46
CA MET A 112 -8.54 -23.27 3.74
C MET A 112 -9.44 -24.33 4.42
N THR A 113 -9.13 -25.61 4.20
CA THR A 113 -9.90 -26.73 4.77
C THR A 113 -9.37 -27.20 6.12
N GLY A 114 -8.12 -26.84 6.43
CA GLY A 114 -7.39 -27.35 7.59
C GLY A 114 -6.69 -28.70 7.36
N ALA A 115 -6.94 -29.36 6.25
CA ALA A 115 -6.35 -30.65 5.91
C ALA A 115 -5.13 -30.55 4.97
N GLU A 116 -4.74 -29.35 4.58
CA GLU A 116 -3.61 -29.11 3.69
C GLU A 116 -2.29 -29.57 4.31
N ASP A 117 -1.45 -30.20 3.50
CA ASP A 117 -0.09 -30.59 3.88
C ASP A 117 0.81 -29.35 3.95
N PRO A 118 1.35 -29.00 5.13
CA PRO A 118 2.14 -27.78 5.31
C PRO A 118 3.38 -27.67 4.43
N THR A 119 3.91 -28.83 3.96
CA THR A 119 5.11 -28.85 3.11
C THR A 119 4.83 -28.48 1.64
N LYS A 120 3.55 -28.44 1.25
CA LYS A 120 3.10 -28.17 -0.12
C LYS A 120 2.35 -26.85 -0.25
N LEU A 121 2.27 -26.09 0.82
CA LEU A 121 1.58 -24.80 0.79
C LEU A 121 2.29 -23.81 -0.13
N SER A 122 1.50 -23.09 -0.90
CA SER A 122 1.96 -21.85 -1.53
C SER A 122 2.26 -20.79 -0.46
N GLY A 123 3.10 -19.80 -0.78
CA GLY A 123 3.40 -18.69 0.15
C GLY A 123 2.14 -18.00 0.69
N GLY A 124 1.12 -17.82 -0.17
CA GLY A 124 -0.17 -17.25 0.25
C GLY A 124 -0.97 -18.15 1.18
N GLU A 125 -0.97 -19.47 0.98
CA GLU A 125 -1.64 -20.42 1.89
C GLU A 125 -0.93 -20.50 3.23
N GLY A 126 0.41 -20.55 3.23
CA GLY A 126 1.20 -20.49 4.44
C GLY A 126 0.93 -19.22 5.26
N ARG A 127 0.80 -18.07 4.57
CA ARG A 127 0.48 -16.80 5.21
C ARG A 127 -0.92 -16.80 5.85
N ARG A 128 -1.91 -17.37 5.17
CA ARG A 128 -3.28 -17.52 5.71
C ARG A 128 -3.33 -18.43 6.93
N ALA A 129 -2.61 -19.55 6.92
CA ALA A 129 -2.49 -20.43 8.09
C ALA A 129 -1.84 -19.72 9.29
N ALA A 130 -0.75 -18.95 9.05
CA ALA A 130 -0.08 -18.19 10.10
C ALA A 130 -0.98 -17.08 10.68
N LEU A 131 -1.77 -16.41 9.86
CA LEU A 131 -2.78 -15.46 10.32
C LEU A 131 -3.84 -16.13 11.21
N ALA A 132 -4.36 -17.27 10.79
CA ALA A 132 -5.30 -18.05 11.58
C ALA A 132 -4.70 -18.43 12.95
N GLN A 133 -3.44 -18.87 12.97
CA GLN A 133 -2.73 -19.20 14.23
C GLN A 133 -2.56 -17.97 15.15
N ALA A 134 -2.24 -16.81 14.61
CA ALA A 134 -2.07 -15.60 15.41
C ALA A 134 -3.39 -15.06 15.98
N LEU A 135 -4.49 -15.19 15.23
CA LEU A 135 -5.81 -14.69 15.59
C LEU A 135 -6.63 -15.65 16.47
N ALA A 136 -6.38 -16.96 16.37
CA ALA A 136 -7.16 -17.97 17.05
C ALA A 136 -7.23 -17.81 18.57
N PRO A 137 -6.13 -17.49 19.29
CA PRO A 137 -6.12 -17.39 20.76
C PRO A 137 -6.67 -16.08 21.34
N GLU A 138 -7.18 -15.15 20.53
CA GLU A 138 -7.67 -13.82 20.96
C GLU A 138 -6.72 -13.11 21.96
N PRO A 139 -5.48 -12.83 21.57
CA PRO A 139 -4.49 -12.27 22.49
C PRO A 139 -4.81 -10.83 22.91
N ASP A 140 -4.20 -10.37 24.03
CA ASP A 140 -4.30 -8.98 24.46
C ASP A 140 -3.54 -8.01 23.52
N VAL A 141 -2.43 -8.49 22.95
CA VAL A 141 -1.58 -7.73 22.01
C VAL A 141 -1.30 -8.54 20.74
N LEU A 142 -1.64 -7.98 19.60
CA LEU A 142 -1.35 -8.49 18.26
C LEU A 142 -0.26 -7.66 17.61
N LEU A 143 0.83 -8.31 17.21
CA LEU A 143 1.93 -7.73 16.46
C LEU A 143 1.89 -8.34 15.05
N LEU A 144 1.41 -7.58 14.06
CA LEU A 144 1.19 -8.05 12.69
C LEU A 144 2.21 -7.43 11.73
N ASP A 145 3.14 -8.25 11.25
CA ASP A 145 4.21 -7.84 10.33
C ASP A 145 3.83 -8.22 8.90
N GLU A 146 3.46 -7.23 8.09
CA GLU A 146 2.99 -7.33 6.70
C GLU A 146 1.86 -8.37 6.52
N PRO A 147 0.74 -8.27 7.26
CA PRO A 147 -0.31 -9.28 7.23
C PRO A 147 -1.04 -9.37 5.88
N THR A 148 -0.97 -8.33 5.06
CA THR A 148 -1.65 -8.25 3.76
C THR A 148 -0.83 -8.83 2.62
N ASN A 149 0.49 -9.08 2.80
CA ASN A 149 1.34 -9.63 1.75
C ASN A 149 0.88 -11.03 1.32
N HIS A 150 0.85 -11.25 0.01
CA HIS A 150 0.41 -12.49 -0.64
C HIS A 150 -1.08 -12.87 -0.39
N LEU A 151 -1.86 -11.99 0.24
CA LEU A 151 -3.31 -12.15 0.34
C LEU A 151 -3.98 -11.55 -0.90
N ASP A 152 -5.06 -12.17 -1.33
CA ASP A 152 -5.94 -11.59 -2.33
C ASP A 152 -6.91 -10.58 -1.70
N LEU A 153 -7.53 -9.76 -2.53
CA LEU A 153 -8.43 -8.70 -2.07
C LEU A 153 -9.55 -9.21 -1.15
N PRO A 154 -10.25 -10.33 -1.44
CA PRO A 154 -11.25 -10.86 -0.53
C PRO A 154 -10.70 -11.21 0.85
N ALA A 155 -9.48 -11.79 0.92
CA ALA A 155 -8.85 -12.12 2.19
C ALA A 155 -8.40 -10.86 2.95
N ILE A 156 -7.95 -9.81 2.24
CA ILE A 156 -7.61 -8.51 2.85
C ILE A 156 -8.86 -7.84 3.42
N GLU A 157 -9.96 -7.81 2.68
CA GLU A 157 -11.23 -7.22 3.14
C GLU A 157 -11.80 -7.98 4.36
N TRP A 158 -11.74 -9.31 4.32
CA TRP A 158 -12.12 -10.13 5.45
C TRP A 158 -11.23 -9.87 6.68
N LEU A 159 -9.90 -9.83 6.50
CA LEU A 159 -8.96 -9.56 7.59
C LEU A 159 -9.20 -8.18 8.21
N GLU A 160 -9.47 -7.18 7.37
CA GLU A 160 -9.80 -5.82 7.83
C GLU A 160 -11.07 -5.83 8.70
N ALA A 161 -12.11 -6.56 8.30
CA ALA A 161 -13.36 -6.68 9.05
C ALA A 161 -13.14 -7.42 10.38
N GLU A 162 -12.38 -8.52 10.40
CA GLU A 162 -12.05 -9.31 11.60
C GLU A 162 -11.24 -8.47 12.60
N LEU A 163 -10.20 -7.76 12.12
CA LEU A 163 -9.38 -6.89 12.98
C LEU A 163 -10.13 -5.68 13.52
N ARG A 164 -11.13 -5.15 12.78
CA ARG A 164 -12.01 -4.11 13.32
C ARG A 164 -12.84 -4.60 14.49
N GLY A 165 -13.25 -5.86 14.47
CA GLY A 165 -14.05 -6.49 15.51
C GLY A 165 -13.27 -6.86 16.77
N THR A 166 -11.95 -7.04 16.69
CA THR A 166 -11.12 -7.48 17.84
C THR A 166 -10.94 -6.39 18.89
N ARG A 167 -10.83 -6.82 20.16
CA ARG A 167 -10.51 -5.94 21.30
C ARG A 167 -9.01 -5.88 21.60
N ALA A 168 -8.22 -6.72 20.96
CA ALA A 168 -6.78 -6.74 21.14
C ALA A 168 -6.17 -5.36 20.82
N ALA A 169 -5.18 -4.98 21.59
CA ALA A 169 -4.27 -3.92 21.17
C ALA A 169 -3.43 -4.43 20.01
N MET A 170 -3.14 -3.59 19.02
CA MET A 170 -2.42 -4.04 17.83
C MET A 170 -1.34 -3.07 17.38
N VAL A 171 -0.23 -3.63 16.89
CA VAL A 171 0.78 -2.92 16.11
C VAL A 171 0.82 -3.54 14.72
N LEU A 172 0.62 -2.70 13.71
CA LEU A 172 0.51 -3.09 12.31
C LEU A 172 1.69 -2.55 11.52
N ILE A 173 2.41 -3.40 10.82
CA ILE A 173 3.29 -3.02 9.71
C ILE A 173 2.57 -3.47 8.45
N SER A 174 2.32 -2.57 7.52
CA SER A 174 1.79 -2.88 6.20
C SER A 174 2.16 -1.81 5.20
N HIS A 175 2.16 -2.17 3.93
CA HIS A 175 2.31 -1.25 2.81
C HIS A 175 0.96 -0.91 2.15
N ASP A 176 -0.13 -1.59 2.55
CA ASP A 176 -1.51 -1.24 2.14
C ASP A 176 -2.01 -0.02 2.92
N ARG A 177 -2.04 1.14 2.24
CA ARG A 177 -2.46 2.43 2.81
C ARG A 177 -3.90 2.42 3.31
N ARG A 178 -4.81 1.75 2.58
CA ARG A 178 -6.22 1.65 2.98
C ARG A 178 -6.37 0.81 4.23
N PHE A 179 -5.66 -0.31 4.30
CA PHE A 179 -5.66 -1.17 5.48
C PHE A 179 -5.15 -0.44 6.72
N LEU A 180 -4.01 0.29 6.59
CA LEU A 180 -3.50 1.10 7.69
C LEU A 180 -4.47 2.22 8.10
N SER A 181 -5.02 2.95 7.13
CA SER A 181 -5.97 4.05 7.40
C SER A 181 -7.25 3.56 8.06
N ALA A 182 -7.74 2.38 7.69
CA ALA A 182 -8.97 1.79 8.23
C ALA A 182 -8.82 1.29 9.67
N LEU A 183 -7.62 0.86 10.07
CA LEU A 183 -7.39 0.17 11.35
C LEU A 183 -6.62 1.01 12.37
N SER A 184 -5.69 1.87 11.95
CA SER A 184 -4.82 2.60 12.87
C SER A 184 -5.48 3.89 13.43
N ARG A 185 -5.16 4.19 14.68
CA ARG A 185 -5.53 5.44 15.38
C ARG A 185 -4.31 6.25 15.80
N ALA A 186 -3.16 5.62 15.91
CA ALA A 186 -1.87 6.24 16.15
C ALA A 186 -0.84 5.71 15.14
N THR A 187 0.18 6.50 14.86
CA THR A 187 1.27 6.14 13.95
C THR A 187 2.60 6.29 14.67
N ILE A 188 3.47 5.28 14.55
CA ILE A 188 4.86 5.35 14.97
C ILE A 188 5.72 5.29 13.72
N TRP A 189 6.52 6.32 13.52
CA TRP A 189 7.45 6.39 12.41
C TRP A 189 8.85 6.04 12.86
N LEU A 190 9.42 4.98 12.28
CA LEU A 190 10.81 4.56 12.50
C LEU A 190 11.67 5.10 11.36
N ASP A 191 12.45 6.13 11.66
CA ASP A 191 13.37 6.76 10.73
C ASP A 191 14.77 6.86 11.34
N ARG A 192 15.78 6.48 10.57
CA ARG A 192 17.21 6.57 10.95
C ARG A 192 17.55 5.90 12.31
N GLY A 193 16.78 4.89 12.69
CA GLY A 193 16.94 4.14 13.95
C GLY A 193 16.28 4.78 15.17
N GLU A 194 15.48 5.82 14.99
CA GLU A 194 14.68 6.48 16.03
C GLU A 194 13.18 6.36 15.74
N THR A 195 12.38 6.23 16.79
CA THR A 195 10.93 6.23 16.67
C THR A 195 10.35 7.61 17.01
N ARG A 196 9.34 8.01 16.24
CA ARG A 196 8.51 9.19 16.51
C ARG A 196 7.05 8.79 16.49
N ARG A 197 6.35 9.13 17.56
CA ARG A 197 4.93 8.80 17.72
C ARG A 197 4.06 10.00 17.37
N ILE A 198 2.99 9.73 16.64
CA ILE A 198 1.95 10.68 16.24
C ILE A 198 0.63 10.12 16.72
N GLU A 199 -0.12 10.91 17.50
CA GLU A 199 -1.44 10.52 18.03
C GLU A 199 -2.55 10.71 16.98
N GLN A 200 -2.25 10.29 15.75
CA GLN A 200 -3.16 10.32 14.60
C GLN A 200 -2.96 9.05 13.79
N GLY A 201 -4.05 8.59 13.17
CA GLY A 201 -4.01 7.43 12.27
C GLY A 201 -3.19 7.70 11.00
N PHE A 202 -2.95 6.65 10.25
CA PHE A 202 -2.10 6.68 9.04
C PHE A 202 -2.55 7.71 8.00
N SER A 203 -3.85 7.98 7.87
CA SER A 203 -4.40 8.95 6.90
C SER A 203 -3.77 10.35 6.97
N ASN A 204 -3.25 10.76 8.13
CA ASN A 204 -2.59 12.05 8.33
C ASN A 204 -1.05 11.96 8.34
N PHE A 205 -0.51 10.76 8.26
CA PHE A 205 0.93 10.52 8.39
C PHE A 205 1.73 11.15 7.24
N GLU A 206 1.28 10.99 6.01
CA GLU A 206 2.01 11.50 4.83
C GLU A 206 2.16 13.02 4.88
N ALA A 207 1.07 13.74 5.12
CA ALA A 207 1.11 15.20 5.25
C ALA A 207 2.00 15.65 6.42
N TRP A 208 1.97 14.92 7.54
CA TRP A 208 2.82 15.21 8.69
C TRP A 208 4.31 14.93 8.38
N ARG A 209 4.61 13.80 7.70
CA ARG A 209 5.97 13.45 7.26
C ARG A 209 6.56 14.51 6.34
N ASP A 210 5.78 14.95 5.37
CA ASP A 210 6.22 15.92 4.37
C ASP A 210 6.48 17.29 5.04
N ALA A 211 5.61 17.73 5.94
CA ALA A 211 5.83 18.93 6.75
C ALA A 211 7.09 18.81 7.62
N PHE A 212 7.34 17.64 8.21
CA PHE A 212 8.55 17.34 8.99
C PHE A 212 9.82 17.47 8.13
N PHE A 213 9.84 16.89 6.93
CA PHE A 213 10.98 17.00 6.02
C PHE A 213 11.21 18.44 5.55
N GLU A 214 10.15 19.20 5.27
CA GLU A 214 10.27 20.62 4.95
C GLU A 214 10.87 21.45 6.11
N GLU A 215 10.50 21.14 7.35
CA GLU A 215 11.05 21.78 8.52
C GLU A 215 12.54 21.43 8.70
N GLU A 216 12.90 20.15 8.56
CA GLU A 216 14.27 19.66 8.61
C GLU A 216 15.15 20.35 7.54
N GLU A 217 14.65 20.46 6.31
CA GLU A 217 15.35 21.16 5.22
C GLU A 217 15.55 22.65 5.52
N ARG A 218 14.52 23.33 6.01
CA ARG A 218 14.62 24.72 6.46
C ARG A 218 15.67 24.90 7.55
N ASP A 219 15.73 23.97 8.50
CA ASP A 219 16.71 24.06 9.60
C ASP A 219 18.13 23.71 9.12
N GLN A 220 18.29 22.78 8.17
CA GLN A 220 19.56 22.54 7.51
C GLN A 220 20.04 23.77 6.74
N HIS A 221 19.18 24.43 5.99
CA HIS A 221 19.53 25.69 5.32
C HIS A 221 19.89 26.81 6.28
N LYS A 222 19.26 26.89 7.46
CA LYS A 222 19.65 27.84 8.51
C LYS A 222 21.02 27.50 9.09
N LEU A 223 21.30 26.21 9.31
CA LEU A 223 22.60 25.70 9.79
C LEU A 223 23.70 26.00 8.79
N ASP A 224 23.48 25.70 7.49
CA ASP A 224 24.44 25.98 6.43
C ASP A 224 24.75 27.49 6.31
N ARG A 225 23.73 28.35 6.42
CA ARG A 225 23.94 29.80 6.47
C ARG A 225 24.76 30.24 7.69
N LYS A 226 24.52 29.63 8.87
CA LYS A 226 25.33 29.92 10.07
C LYS A 226 26.77 29.49 9.89
N ILE A 227 27.02 28.29 9.35
CA ILE A 227 28.37 27.78 9.04
C ILE A 227 29.07 28.73 8.06
N ALA A 228 28.41 29.08 6.96
CA ALA A 228 28.99 30.01 5.96
C ALA A 228 29.31 31.37 6.55
N ALA A 229 28.44 31.93 7.43
CA ALA A 229 28.66 33.17 8.11
C ALA A 229 29.88 33.14 9.08
N GLU A 230 30.02 32.03 9.85
CA GLU A 230 31.19 31.86 10.74
C GLU A 230 32.47 31.61 9.94
N GLU A 231 32.42 30.90 8.81
CA GLU A 231 33.56 30.71 7.89
C GLU A 231 33.99 32.05 7.25
N HIS A 232 33.04 32.85 6.76
CA HIS A 232 33.31 34.17 6.22
C HIS A 232 33.94 35.07 7.26
N TRP A 233 33.40 35.05 8.49
CA TRP A 233 33.97 35.84 9.58
C TRP A 233 35.38 35.40 9.96
N LEU A 234 35.68 34.10 9.98
CA LEU A 234 37.03 33.57 10.23
C LEU A 234 38.03 33.98 9.15
N ARG A 235 37.60 34.12 7.89
CA ARG A 235 38.46 34.54 6.76
C ARG A 235 38.72 36.02 6.72
N TYR A 236 37.71 36.86 7.05
CA TYR A 236 37.76 38.30 6.80
C TYR A 236 37.59 39.15 8.06
N GLY A 237 37.13 38.58 9.19
CA GLY A 237 36.81 39.30 10.41
C GLY A 237 37.88 39.30 11.50
N VAL A 238 39.14 39.07 11.17
CA VAL A 238 40.24 38.87 12.15
C VAL A 238 40.63 40.19 12.79
N THR A 239 40.06 40.50 13.95
CA THR A 239 40.57 41.53 14.86
C THR A 239 41.21 40.87 16.09
N ALA A 240 42.26 41.53 16.61
CA ALA A 240 43.30 41.08 17.52
C ALA A 240 42.92 40.48 18.90
N ARG A 241 41.79 39.82 19.11
CA ARG A 241 41.42 39.15 20.37
C ARG A 241 41.44 37.64 20.28
N ARG A 242 42.59 37.03 20.50
CA ARG A 242 42.90 35.56 20.42
C ARG A 242 41.86 34.66 21.14
N LYS A 243 41.40 35.03 22.35
CA LYS A 243 40.44 34.23 23.14
C LYS A 243 39.03 34.15 22.49
N ARG A 244 38.59 35.17 21.76
CA ARG A 244 37.29 35.22 21.10
C ARG A 244 37.27 34.34 19.85
N ASN A 245 38.43 34.25 19.15
CA ASN A 245 38.60 33.44 17.96
C ASN A 245 38.61 31.92 18.28
N VAL A 246 39.23 31.52 19.41
CA VAL A 246 39.25 30.12 19.86
C VAL A 246 37.84 29.62 20.17
N ARG A 247 36.99 30.41 20.84
CA ARG A 247 35.61 30.04 21.14
C ARG A 247 34.76 29.91 19.87
N ARG A 248 34.92 30.81 18.89
CA ARG A 248 34.20 30.73 17.61
C ARG A 248 34.67 29.57 16.74
N LEU A 249 35.96 29.26 16.75
CA LEU A 249 36.50 28.06 16.09
C LEU A 249 35.91 26.79 16.70
N GLY A 250 35.78 26.71 18.03
CA GLY A 250 35.09 25.62 18.72
C GLY A 250 33.64 25.49 18.29
N ASN A 251 32.89 26.62 18.28
CA ASN A 251 31.49 26.63 17.81
C ASN A 251 31.36 26.20 16.34
N LEU A 252 32.29 26.60 15.46
CA LEU A 252 32.27 26.17 14.06
C LEU A 252 32.55 24.67 13.92
N HIS A 253 33.48 24.13 14.72
CA HIS A 253 33.73 22.68 14.76
C HIS A 253 32.49 21.91 15.22
N GLU A 254 31.81 22.41 16.26
CA GLU A 254 30.57 21.83 16.78
C GLU A 254 29.43 21.88 15.74
N LEU A 255 29.23 23.01 15.06
CA LEU A 255 28.25 23.16 13.97
C LEU A 255 28.56 22.23 12.80
N ARG A 256 29.84 22.06 12.41
CA ARG A 256 30.27 21.14 11.37
C ARG A 256 30.10 19.68 11.78
N GLN A 257 30.31 19.37 13.06
CA GLN A 257 30.09 18.02 13.60
C GLN A 257 28.61 17.69 13.61
N ASN A 258 27.76 18.57 14.10
CA ASN A 258 26.31 18.46 14.03
C ASN A 258 25.81 18.24 12.59
N ARG A 259 26.40 18.97 11.60
CA ARG A 259 26.09 18.78 10.17
C ARG A 259 26.51 17.40 9.64
N ARG A 260 27.62 16.83 10.11
CA ARG A 260 28.11 15.49 9.71
C ARG A 260 27.27 14.38 10.34
N ASP A 261 26.82 14.58 11.58
CA ASP A 261 26.05 13.60 12.35
C ASP A 261 24.61 13.49 11.86
N VAL A 262 24.10 14.51 11.12
CA VAL A 262 22.80 14.45 10.45
C VAL A 262 22.85 13.47 9.28
N ARG A 263 22.25 12.29 9.43
CA ARG A 263 22.04 11.35 8.36
C ARG A 263 21.05 11.97 7.35
N ARG A 264 21.52 12.19 6.12
CA ARG A 264 20.69 12.81 5.08
C ARG A 264 19.61 11.84 4.61
N PRO A 265 18.37 12.31 4.35
CA PRO A 265 17.42 11.53 3.56
C PRO A 265 18.01 11.29 2.17
N VAL A 266 17.84 10.10 1.64
CA VAL A 266 18.15 9.82 0.23
C VAL A 266 17.15 10.62 -0.59
N GLY A 267 17.61 11.57 -1.40
CA GLY A 267 16.81 12.61 -2.03
C GLY A 267 15.64 12.09 -2.87
N SER A 268 14.65 12.94 -3.08
CA SER A 268 13.61 12.75 -4.09
C SER A 268 14.23 12.80 -5.48
N VAL A 269 13.86 11.87 -6.34
CA VAL A 269 14.41 11.75 -7.69
C VAL A 269 13.26 11.72 -8.67
N SER A 270 13.35 12.52 -9.74
CA SER A 270 12.44 12.41 -10.89
C SER A 270 12.93 11.28 -11.79
N MET A 271 12.07 10.34 -12.10
CA MET A 271 12.35 9.21 -12.98
C MET A 271 11.62 9.34 -14.30
N ASN A 272 12.23 8.80 -15.37
CA ASN A 272 11.61 8.67 -16.68
C ASN A 272 11.69 7.20 -17.11
N ALA A 273 10.54 6.60 -17.46
CA ALA A 273 10.51 5.31 -18.14
C ALA A 273 10.99 5.43 -19.58
N SER A 274 11.55 4.35 -20.13
CA SER A 274 12.02 4.35 -21.52
C SER A 274 10.85 4.17 -22.47
N ASP A 275 10.56 5.17 -23.30
CA ASP A 275 9.54 5.12 -24.34
C ASP A 275 10.09 4.47 -25.62
N ALA A 276 9.34 3.52 -26.18
CA ALA A 276 9.59 2.94 -27.49
C ALA A 276 8.86 3.75 -28.59
N GLU A 277 9.15 3.45 -29.85
CA GLU A 277 8.33 3.95 -30.97
C GLU A 277 6.85 3.61 -30.73
N SER A 278 5.96 4.53 -31.10
CA SER A 278 4.53 4.39 -30.81
C SER A 278 3.94 3.15 -31.48
N SER A 279 3.23 2.32 -30.70
CA SER A 279 2.41 1.22 -31.23
C SER A 279 1.27 1.72 -32.12
N GLY A 280 0.61 0.83 -32.84
CA GLY A 280 -0.69 1.11 -33.46
C GLY A 280 -1.72 1.59 -32.43
N SER A 281 -2.85 2.13 -32.87
CA SER A 281 -3.94 2.56 -31.96
C SER A 281 -4.55 1.40 -31.17
N LEU A 282 -4.63 0.21 -31.78
CA LEU A 282 -5.05 -1.03 -31.12
C LEU A 282 -3.83 -1.75 -30.58
N VAL A 283 -3.89 -2.17 -29.29
CA VAL A 283 -2.85 -2.95 -28.62
C VAL A 283 -3.25 -4.42 -28.54
N VAL A 284 -4.44 -4.71 -28.00
CA VAL A 284 -4.96 -6.08 -27.88
C VAL A 284 -6.47 -6.05 -28.12
N GLU A 285 -6.97 -6.96 -28.92
CA GLU A 285 -8.41 -7.22 -29.05
C GLU A 285 -8.68 -8.72 -28.82
N ALA A 286 -9.40 -9.01 -27.77
CA ALA A 286 -9.95 -10.35 -27.50
C ALA A 286 -11.41 -10.36 -27.91
N ARG A 287 -11.83 -11.38 -28.66
CA ARG A 287 -13.21 -11.56 -29.14
C ARG A 287 -13.72 -12.91 -28.70
N ASP A 288 -14.65 -12.90 -27.77
CA ASP A 288 -15.38 -14.07 -27.27
C ASP A 288 -14.44 -15.22 -26.88
N ILE A 289 -13.34 -14.88 -26.18
CA ILE A 289 -12.33 -15.86 -25.80
C ILE A 289 -12.80 -16.70 -24.62
N ALA A 290 -12.55 -18.02 -24.70
CA ALA A 290 -12.73 -18.94 -23.58
C ALA A 290 -11.48 -19.78 -23.36
N LYS A 291 -11.25 -20.17 -22.08
CA LYS A 291 -10.16 -21.07 -21.68
C LYS A 291 -10.55 -21.87 -20.46
N ALA A 292 -10.36 -23.18 -20.54
CA ALA A 292 -10.58 -24.10 -19.43
C ALA A 292 -9.40 -25.04 -19.23
N TYR A 293 -9.22 -25.55 -18.01
CA TYR A 293 -8.31 -26.65 -17.67
C TYR A 293 -9.10 -27.75 -16.98
N GLY A 294 -9.38 -28.81 -17.73
CA GLY A 294 -10.29 -29.86 -17.28
C GLY A 294 -11.70 -29.30 -17.01
N GLU A 295 -12.23 -29.51 -15.82
CA GLU A 295 -13.56 -29.00 -15.42
C GLU A 295 -13.54 -27.50 -14.99
N ARG A 296 -12.35 -26.92 -14.89
CA ARG A 296 -12.19 -25.54 -14.38
C ARG A 296 -12.14 -24.52 -15.52
N THR A 297 -13.20 -23.74 -15.66
CA THR A 297 -13.25 -22.60 -16.57
C THR A 297 -12.50 -21.40 -15.97
N ILE A 298 -11.54 -20.84 -16.71
CA ILE A 298 -10.72 -19.69 -16.32
C ILE A 298 -11.23 -18.40 -16.98
N VAL A 299 -11.60 -18.50 -18.25
CA VAL A 299 -12.19 -17.39 -19.01
C VAL A 299 -13.37 -17.97 -19.79
N ASP A 300 -14.50 -17.29 -19.75
CA ASP A 300 -15.72 -17.66 -20.44
C ASP A 300 -16.31 -16.46 -21.19
N GLY A 301 -16.22 -16.49 -22.53
CA GLY A 301 -16.82 -15.50 -23.41
C GLY A 301 -16.31 -14.06 -23.26
N LEU A 302 -15.04 -13.86 -22.86
CA LEU A 302 -14.49 -12.52 -22.67
C LEU A 302 -14.25 -11.81 -24.01
N SER A 303 -14.85 -10.62 -24.15
CA SER A 303 -14.53 -9.67 -25.21
C SER A 303 -13.97 -8.39 -24.59
N LEU A 304 -12.75 -8.02 -24.98
CA LEU A 304 -12.00 -6.90 -24.42
C LEU A 304 -11.20 -6.21 -25.51
N ARG A 305 -11.13 -4.90 -25.47
CA ARG A 305 -10.29 -4.11 -26.38
C ARG A 305 -9.41 -3.16 -25.57
N VAL A 306 -8.10 -3.29 -25.72
CA VAL A 306 -7.09 -2.41 -25.09
C VAL A 306 -6.50 -1.52 -26.18
N MET A 307 -6.62 -0.22 -25.98
CA MET A 307 -6.10 0.79 -26.90
C MET A 307 -4.76 1.32 -26.41
N ARG A 308 -4.02 2.00 -27.28
CA ARG A 308 -2.78 2.68 -26.90
C ARG A 308 -3.04 3.75 -25.86
N GLY A 309 -2.27 3.71 -24.76
CA GLY A 309 -2.39 4.62 -23.63
C GLY A 309 -3.38 4.17 -22.56
N ASP A 310 -4.10 3.06 -22.79
CA ASP A 310 -4.97 2.50 -21.74
C ASP A 310 -4.14 1.93 -20.58
N ARG A 311 -4.71 2.00 -19.38
CA ARG A 311 -4.13 1.50 -18.14
C ARG A 311 -5.11 0.52 -17.49
N LEU A 312 -5.00 -0.73 -17.88
CA LEU A 312 -5.91 -1.80 -17.47
C LEU A 312 -5.41 -2.47 -16.18
N GLY A 313 -6.16 -2.33 -15.08
CA GLY A 313 -5.98 -3.11 -13.86
C GLY A 313 -6.69 -4.45 -13.96
N ILE A 314 -6.06 -5.55 -13.55
CA ILE A 314 -6.67 -6.88 -13.48
C ILE A 314 -6.79 -7.29 -12.02
N VAL A 315 -8.01 -7.57 -11.57
CA VAL A 315 -8.36 -7.85 -10.18
C VAL A 315 -9.10 -9.18 -10.06
N GLY A 316 -8.76 -9.96 -9.05
CA GLY A 316 -9.44 -11.23 -8.79
C GLY A 316 -8.77 -12.04 -7.69
N ALA A 317 -9.49 -12.99 -7.12
CA ALA A 317 -8.98 -13.89 -6.08
C ALA A 317 -7.74 -14.67 -6.55
N ASN A 318 -6.95 -15.17 -5.61
CA ASN A 318 -5.82 -16.01 -5.93
C ASN A 318 -6.31 -17.30 -6.62
N GLY A 319 -5.64 -17.64 -7.72
CA GLY A 319 -6.04 -18.73 -8.58
C GLY A 319 -7.27 -18.43 -9.46
N ALA A 320 -7.79 -17.22 -9.56
CA ALA A 320 -8.84 -16.85 -10.51
C ALA A 320 -8.41 -16.98 -11.98
N GLY A 321 -7.10 -17.08 -12.24
CA GLY A 321 -6.55 -17.21 -13.58
C GLY A 321 -5.98 -15.91 -14.15
N LYS A 322 -5.60 -14.95 -13.32
CA LYS A 322 -5.00 -13.66 -13.72
C LYS A 322 -3.81 -13.85 -14.67
N SER A 323 -2.83 -14.67 -14.30
CA SER A 323 -1.65 -14.95 -15.13
C SER A 323 -2.01 -15.73 -16.42
N THR A 324 -3.03 -16.59 -16.38
CA THR A 324 -3.56 -17.25 -17.59
C THR A 324 -4.17 -16.22 -18.53
N LEU A 325 -4.97 -15.30 -18.02
CA LEU A 325 -5.57 -14.22 -18.79
C LEU A 325 -4.50 -13.33 -19.44
N ILE A 326 -3.47 -12.94 -18.70
CA ILE A 326 -2.33 -12.18 -19.26
C ILE A 326 -1.68 -12.95 -20.41
N ASN A 327 -1.42 -14.25 -20.24
CA ASN A 327 -0.81 -15.08 -21.29
C ASN A 327 -1.71 -15.20 -22.54
N LEU A 328 -3.03 -15.25 -22.37
CA LEU A 328 -3.99 -15.21 -23.48
C LEU A 328 -3.94 -13.85 -24.19
N LEU A 329 -4.03 -12.74 -23.45
CA LEU A 329 -3.99 -11.39 -24.01
C LEU A 329 -2.67 -11.09 -24.72
N MET A 330 -1.57 -11.67 -24.23
CA MET A 330 -0.23 -11.51 -24.84
C MET A 330 0.04 -12.49 -25.99
N GLY A 331 -0.95 -13.34 -26.36
CA GLY A 331 -0.80 -14.33 -27.41
C GLY A 331 0.20 -15.46 -27.10
N ARG A 332 0.64 -15.58 -25.83
CA ARG A 332 1.54 -16.65 -25.37
C ARG A 332 0.82 -17.99 -25.17
N LEU A 333 -0.48 -17.91 -24.96
CA LEU A 333 -1.38 -19.05 -24.80
C LEU A 333 -2.55 -18.91 -25.77
N ALA A 334 -2.88 -19.98 -26.51
CA ALA A 334 -4.03 -19.98 -27.37
C ALA A 334 -5.33 -20.17 -26.55
N PRO A 335 -6.41 -19.43 -26.84
CA PRO A 335 -7.72 -19.69 -26.27
C PRO A 335 -8.29 -21.00 -26.83
N ASP A 336 -9.22 -21.62 -26.10
CA ASP A 336 -9.93 -22.83 -26.57
C ASP A 336 -11.04 -22.45 -27.58
N SER A 337 -11.62 -21.25 -27.45
CA SER A 337 -12.53 -20.66 -28.42
C SER A 337 -12.33 -19.13 -28.46
N GLY A 338 -12.83 -18.49 -29.53
CA GLY A 338 -12.63 -17.08 -29.77
C GLY A 338 -11.26 -16.76 -30.40
N GLN A 339 -10.91 -15.49 -30.42
CA GLN A 339 -9.68 -15.02 -31.08
C GLN A 339 -9.05 -13.84 -30.29
N VAL A 340 -7.72 -13.85 -30.19
CA VAL A 340 -6.93 -12.69 -29.72
C VAL A 340 -6.14 -12.13 -30.90
N VAL A 341 -6.28 -10.83 -31.12
CA VAL A 341 -5.55 -10.08 -32.14
C VAL A 341 -4.62 -9.08 -31.45
N LEU A 342 -3.34 -9.19 -31.72
CA LEU A 342 -2.33 -8.23 -31.23
C LEU A 342 -2.16 -7.10 -32.25
N GLY A 343 -1.97 -5.90 -31.74
CA GLY A 343 -1.65 -4.72 -32.55
C GLY A 343 -0.29 -4.80 -33.22
N THR A 344 -0.02 -3.83 -34.07
CA THR A 344 1.26 -3.71 -34.80
C THR A 344 2.31 -2.98 -33.98
N ASN A 345 3.59 -3.30 -34.21
CA ASN A 345 4.76 -2.67 -33.57
C ASN A 345 4.73 -2.71 -32.04
N LEU A 346 4.19 -3.79 -31.44
CA LEU A 346 4.21 -3.97 -30.01
C LEU A 346 5.61 -4.38 -29.53
N MET A 347 6.09 -3.66 -28.52
CA MET A 347 7.31 -3.96 -27.77
C MET A 347 6.92 -4.23 -26.30
N PRO A 348 6.44 -5.46 -26.00
CA PRO A 348 5.97 -5.78 -24.66
C PRO A 348 7.15 -6.07 -23.72
N VAL A 349 7.14 -5.43 -22.57
CA VAL A 349 7.98 -5.80 -21.42
C VAL A 349 7.06 -6.36 -20.35
N VAL A 350 7.36 -7.58 -19.90
CA VAL A 350 6.58 -8.31 -18.91
C VAL A 350 7.42 -8.52 -17.68
N LEU A 351 7.00 -7.93 -16.57
CA LEU A 351 7.53 -8.21 -15.24
C LEU A 351 6.66 -9.30 -14.61
N ASP A 352 7.16 -10.54 -14.67
CA ASP A 352 6.53 -11.70 -14.07
C ASP A 352 7.33 -12.10 -12.81
N GLN A 353 6.70 -12.07 -11.66
CA GLN A 353 7.32 -12.37 -10.37
C GLN A 353 7.92 -13.80 -10.32
N ALA A 354 7.31 -14.76 -11.04
CA ALA A 354 7.76 -16.14 -11.05
C ALA A 354 8.91 -16.43 -12.03
N ARG A 355 9.14 -15.58 -13.05
CA ARG A 355 10.10 -15.82 -14.14
C ARG A 355 11.31 -14.90 -14.15
N ALA A 356 11.30 -13.83 -13.38
CA ALA A 356 12.42 -12.91 -13.28
C ALA A 356 13.50 -13.45 -12.34
N THR A 357 14.12 -14.56 -12.71
CA THR A 357 15.29 -15.11 -11.99
C THR A 357 16.49 -14.21 -12.24
N LEU A 358 16.89 -13.52 -11.19
CA LEU A 358 18.19 -12.86 -11.14
C LEU A 358 19.25 -13.91 -10.81
N GLU A 359 20.32 -13.96 -11.58
CA GLU A 359 21.46 -14.85 -11.27
C GLU A 359 22.12 -14.40 -9.96
N PRO A 360 22.21 -15.25 -8.93
CA PRO A 360 22.70 -14.85 -7.59
C PRO A 360 24.11 -14.28 -7.56
N GLY A 361 24.93 -14.64 -8.55
CA GLY A 361 26.32 -14.19 -8.66
C GLY A 361 26.52 -12.85 -9.34
N MET A 362 25.50 -12.34 -10.06
CA MET A 362 25.58 -11.04 -10.73
C MET A 362 25.53 -9.90 -9.72
N THR A 363 26.24 -8.82 -10.02
CA THR A 363 26.09 -7.55 -9.30
C THR A 363 24.87 -6.77 -9.80
N VAL A 364 24.38 -5.85 -8.97
CA VAL A 364 23.27 -4.95 -9.33
C VAL A 364 23.53 -4.22 -10.64
N THR A 365 24.77 -3.77 -10.88
CA THR A 365 25.20 -3.13 -12.13
C THR A 365 25.10 -4.07 -13.32
N GLU A 366 25.60 -5.28 -13.21
CA GLU A 366 25.62 -6.28 -14.29
C GLU A 366 24.21 -6.67 -14.74
N VAL A 367 23.24 -6.73 -13.81
CA VAL A 367 21.83 -6.99 -14.11
C VAL A 367 21.24 -5.94 -15.06
N LEU A 368 21.61 -4.67 -14.89
CA LEU A 368 21.11 -3.57 -15.72
C LEU A 368 21.87 -3.41 -17.03
N THR A 369 23.18 -3.68 -17.02
CA THR A 369 24.06 -3.48 -18.20
C THR A 369 24.16 -4.72 -19.08
N GLY A 370 23.55 -5.84 -18.68
CA GLY A 370 23.69 -7.12 -19.40
C GLY A 370 25.08 -7.75 -19.28
N GLY A 371 25.83 -7.44 -18.20
CA GLY A 371 27.14 -8.01 -17.89
C GLY A 371 28.33 -7.22 -18.41
N SER A 372 28.14 -6.11 -19.12
CA SER A 372 29.25 -5.30 -19.63
C SER A 372 28.90 -3.80 -19.66
N GLY A 373 29.88 -2.96 -19.22
CA GLY A 373 29.77 -1.50 -19.28
C GLY A 373 29.24 -0.85 -18.02
N ASP A 374 29.27 0.50 -18.01
CA ASP A 374 28.86 1.36 -16.89
C ASP A 374 27.64 2.23 -17.24
N SER A 375 26.96 1.94 -18.34
CA SER A 375 25.84 2.75 -18.84
C SER A 375 24.62 1.90 -19.19
N VAL A 376 23.46 2.49 -18.99
CA VAL A 376 22.14 1.97 -19.35
C VAL A 376 21.51 2.96 -20.34
N THR A 377 20.91 2.46 -21.40
CA THR A 377 20.18 3.30 -22.36
C THR A 377 18.73 3.44 -21.91
N VAL A 378 18.32 4.68 -21.59
CA VAL A 378 16.95 5.03 -21.19
C VAL A 378 16.48 6.14 -22.10
N ASN A 379 15.34 5.97 -22.78
CA ASN A 379 14.81 6.94 -23.77
C ASN A 379 15.82 7.31 -24.87
N GLY A 380 16.60 6.33 -25.35
CA GLY A 380 17.61 6.56 -26.36
C GLY A 380 18.85 7.35 -25.88
N GLN A 381 18.90 7.71 -24.59
CA GLN A 381 20.01 8.41 -23.97
C GLN A 381 20.83 7.44 -23.10
N SER A 382 22.14 7.45 -23.28
CA SER A 382 23.05 6.70 -22.42
C SER A 382 23.22 7.42 -21.08
N ARG A 383 22.88 6.76 -19.98
CA ARG A 383 23.04 7.25 -18.60
C ARG A 383 23.98 6.33 -17.84
N HIS A 384 24.80 6.90 -16.97
CA HIS A 384 25.65 6.09 -16.10
C HIS A 384 24.78 5.26 -15.14
N VAL A 385 25.04 3.95 -15.03
CA VAL A 385 24.23 2.98 -14.30
C VAL A 385 24.04 3.34 -12.82
N VAL A 386 25.08 3.87 -12.15
CA VAL A 386 24.95 4.32 -10.74
C VAL A 386 24.00 5.51 -10.60
N GLY A 387 23.98 6.41 -11.58
CA GLY A 387 23.00 7.51 -11.62
C GLY A 387 21.58 7.00 -11.79
N TYR A 388 21.37 6.03 -12.67
CA TYR A 388 20.08 5.38 -12.88
C TYR A 388 19.62 4.58 -11.65
N LEU A 389 20.51 3.79 -11.03
CA LEU A 389 20.22 3.04 -9.81
C LEU A 389 19.82 3.95 -8.62
N LYS A 390 20.40 5.14 -8.55
CA LYS A 390 20.05 6.12 -7.52
C LYS A 390 18.59 6.54 -7.64
N ASP A 391 18.04 6.58 -8.87
CA ASP A 391 16.62 6.85 -9.11
C ASP A 391 15.73 5.76 -8.49
N PHE A 392 16.21 4.53 -8.32
CA PHE A 392 15.54 3.42 -7.65
C PHE A 392 15.98 3.25 -6.18
N LEU A 393 16.49 4.30 -5.57
CA LEU A 393 16.88 4.34 -4.15
C LEU A 393 18.02 3.37 -3.78
N PHE A 394 18.88 3.00 -4.75
CA PHE A 394 20.11 2.27 -4.47
C PHE A 394 21.25 3.22 -4.14
N SER A 395 22.04 2.88 -3.14
CA SER A 395 23.26 3.61 -2.84
C SER A 395 24.38 3.26 -3.84
N PRO A 396 25.38 4.12 -4.04
CA PRO A 396 26.52 3.81 -4.89
C PRO A 396 27.31 2.55 -4.47
N GLU A 397 27.31 2.25 -3.16
CA GLU A 397 27.94 1.04 -2.62
C GLU A 397 27.15 -0.21 -3.03
N GLN A 398 25.83 -0.15 -3.00
CA GLN A 398 24.93 -1.25 -3.40
C GLN A 398 25.06 -1.60 -4.88
N ALA A 399 25.45 -0.66 -5.73
CA ALA A 399 25.61 -0.92 -7.17
C ALA A 399 26.56 -2.08 -7.48
N ARG A 400 27.56 -2.31 -6.63
CA ARG A 400 28.56 -3.38 -6.76
C ARG A 400 28.25 -4.62 -5.93
N THR A 401 27.15 -4.65 -5.21
CA THR A 401 26.77 -5.78 -4.36
C THR A 401 26.19 -6.91 -5.20
N PRO A 402 26.50 -8.19 -4.90
CA PRO A 402 25.84 -9.32 -5.53
C PRO A 402 24.33 -9.34 -5.21
N VAL A 403 23.53 -9.76 -6.18
CA VAL A 403 22.07 -9.85 -6.04
C VAL A 403 21.65 -10.78 -4.90
N SER A 404 22.46 -11.79 -4.58
CA SER A 404 22.22 -12.73 -3.48
C SER A 404 22.11 -12.06 -2.10
N VAL A 405 22.77 -10.92 -1.92
CA VAL A 405 22.81 -10.17 -0.64
C VAL A 405 21.62 -9.21 -0.50
N LEU A 406 20.92 -8.91 -1.60
CA LEU A 406 19.77 -8.00 -1.59
C LEU A 406 18.57 -8.60 -0.84
N SER A 407 17.87 -7.75 -0.10
CA SER A 407 16.53 -8.06 0.45
C SER A 407 15.50 -8.29 -0.66
N GLY A 408 14.36 -8.90 -0.33
CA GLY A 408 13.25 -9.11 -1.28
C GLY A 408 12.80 -7.81 -1.95
N GLY A 409 12.58 -6.75 -1.18
CA GLY A 409 12.19 -5.44 -1.71
C GLY A 409 13.26 -4.79 -2.60
N GLU A 410 14.56 -4.94 -2.27
CA GLU A 410 15.64 -4.45 -3.13
C GLU A 410 15.73 -5.24 -4.44
N ARG A 411 15.52 -6.55 -4.40
CA ARG A 411 15.46 -7.38 -5.62
C ARG A 411 14.28 -6.95 -6.51
N ASN A 412 13.12 -6.71 -5.93
CA ASN A 412 11.95 -6.26 -6.68
C ASN A 412 12.19 -4.88 -7.31
N ARG A 413 12.77 -3.91 -6.58
CA ARG A 413 13.19 -2.61 -7.13
C ARG A 413 14.16 -2.76 -8.30
N LEU A 414 15.11 -3.68 -8.20
CA LEU A 414 16.07 -3.94 -9.29
C LEU A 414 15.38 -4.52 -10.53
N LEU A 415 14.41 -5.41 -10.36
CA LEU A 415 13.62 -5.97 -11.45
C LEU A 415 12.77 -4.90 -12.14
N ILE A 416 12.16 -4.01 -11.38
CA ILE A 416 11.41 -2.87 -11.89
C ILE A 416 12.35 -1.94 -12.67
N ALA A 417 13.52 -1.61 -12.10
CA ALA A 417 14.54 -0.79 -12.77
C ALA A 417 14.97 -1.40 -14.10
N ARG A 418 15.19 -2.72 -14.13
CA ARG A 418 15.54 -3.46 -15.34
C ARG A 418 14.43 -3.44 -16.39
N ALA A 419 13.18 -3.63 -15.96
CA ALA A 419 12.02 -3.60 -16.86
C ALA A 419 11.83 -2.23 -17.51
N LEU A 420 11.96 -1.16 -16.71
CA LEU A 420 11.76 0.23 -17.15
C LEU A 420 12.96 0.80 -17.95
N ALA A 421 14.13 0.19 -17.87
CA ALA A 421 15.27 0.52 -18.74
C ALA A 421 15.04 0.03 -20.17
N GLN A 422 14.23 -1.00 -20.38
CA GLN A 422 13.97 -1.53 -21.71
C GLN A 422 12.97 -0.62 -22.46
N PRO A 423 13.21 -0.35 -23.75
CA PRO A 423 12.25 0.40 -24.55
C PRO A 423 10.97 -0.43 -24.71
N ALA A 424 9.87 0.07 -24.17
CA ALA A 424 8.58 -0.61 -24.18
C ALA A 424 7.46 0.36 -24.58
N ASN A 425 6.49 -0.12 -25.35
CA ASN A 425 5.23 0.58 -25.60
C ASN A 425 4.02 -0.16 -24.98
N LEU A 426 4.28 -1.34 -24.42
CA LEU A 426 3.34 -2.12 -23.62
C LEU A 426 4.07 -2.68 -22.39
N LEU A 427 3.68 -2.23 -21.21
CA LEU A 427 4.15 -2.78 -19.93
C LEU A 427 3.10 -3.73 -19.35
N VAL A 428 3.52 -4.91 -18.93
CA VAL A 428 2.70 -5.88 -18.21
C VAL A 428 3.36 -6.15 -16.88
N LEU A 429 2.72 -5.74 -15.79
CA LEU A 429 3.23 -5.84 -14.43
C LEU A 429 2.34 -6.78 -13.62
N ASP A 430 2.91 -7.91 -13.17
CA ASP A 430 2.20 -8.89 -12.33
C ASP A 430 2.66 -8.73 -10.88
N GLU A 431 1.78 -8.20 -10.01
CA GLU A 431 1.98 -7.89 -8.60
C GLU A 431 3.26 -7.08 -8.31
N PRO A 432 3.48 -5.92 -8.97
CA PRO A 432 4.71 -5.15 -8.80
C PRO A 432 4.80 -4.47 -7.42
N THR A 433 3.69 -4.39 -6.70
CA THR A 433 3.58 -3.72 -5.38
C THR A 433 4.06 -4.59 -4.22
N ASN A 434 4.17 -5.91 -4.41
CA ASN A 434 4.61 -6.83 -3.36
C ASN A 434 6.02 -6.49 -2.87
N ASP A 435 6.22 -6.53 -1.54
CA ASP A 435 7.49 -6.27 -0.86
C ASP A 435 8.09 -4.86 -1.06
N LEU A 436 7.36 -3.93 -1.70
CA LEU A 436 7.79 -2.54 -1.84
C LEU A 436 7.37 -1.72 -0.61
N ASP A 437 8.23 -0.82 -0.16
CA ASP A 437 7.86 0.15 0.87
C ASP A 437 7.07 1.33 0.26
N LEU A 438 6.42 2.11 1.14
CA LEU A 438 5.56 3.22 0.75
C LEU A 438 6.25 4.23 -0.17
N GLU A 439 7.54 4.53 0.09
CA GLU A 439 8.31 5.47 -0.73
C GLU A 439 8.58 4.91 -2.13
N THR A 440 8.87 3.61 -2.22
CA THR A 440 9.08 2.93 -3.52
C THR A 440 7.75 2.81 -4.29
N LEU A 441 6.63 2.60 -3.59
CA LEU A 441 5.30 2.60 -4.18
C LEU A 441 4.93 3.96 -4.76
N ASP A 442 5.19 5.06 -4.03
CA ASP A 442 5.00 6.43 -4.52
C ASP A 442 5.78 6.69 -5.81
N LEU A 443 7.04 6.29 -5.80
CA LEU A 443 7.93 6.43 -6.92
C LEU A 443 7.45 5.63 -8.14
N LEU A 444 7.01 4.38 -7.94
CA LEU A 444 6.47 3.55 -9.01
C LEU A 444 5.16 4.15 -9.57
N GLN A 445 4.31 4.71 -8.71
CA GLN A 445 3.07 5.39 -9.12
C GLN A 445 3.37 6.60 -10.00
N GLU A 446 4.32 7.45 -9.59
CA GLU A 446 4.76 8.63 -10.34
C GLU A 446 5.29 8.23 -11.72
N MET A 447 6.18 7.24 -11.78
CA MET A 447 6.75 6.74 -13.03
C MET A 447 5.71 6.18 -13.99
N LEU A 448 4.79 5.35 -13.46
CA LEU A 448 3.71 4.80 -14.28
C LEU A 448 2.71 5.89 -14.67
N GLY A 449 2.57 6.94 -13.84
CA GLY A 449 1.80 8.14 -14.15
C GLY A 449 2.31 8.86 -15.39
N ASP A 450 3.62 8.98 -15.54
CA ASP A 450 4.29 9.68 -16.64
C ASP A 450 4.50 8.80 -17.87
N TYR A 451 4.35 7.47 -17.74
CA TYR A 451 4.55 6.54 -18.86
C TYR A 451 3.49 6.73 -19.96
N GLN A 452 3.94 6.97 -21.18
CA GLN A 452 3.09 7.26 -22.34
C GLN A 452 2.58 6.01 -23.08
N GLY A 453 3.13 4.83 -22.77
CA GLY A 453 2.70 3.56 -23.35
C GLY A 453 1.43 3.00 -22.71
N THR A 454 1.08 1.79 -23.10
CA THR A 454 -0.06 1.05 -22.55
C THR A 454 0.39 0.21 -21.36
N LEU A 455 -0.44 0.14 -20.33
CA LEU A 455 -0.16 -0.61 -19.09
C LEU A 455 -1.23 -1.68 -18.86
N ILE A 456 -0.79 -2.91 -18.59
CA ILE A 456 -1.61 -3.98 -18.03
C ILE A 456 -1.02 -4.30 -16.64
N LEU A 457 -1.82 -4.15 -15.60
CA LEU A 457 -1.38 -4.22 -14.21
C LEU A 457 -2.22 -5.24 -13.43
N VAL A 458 -1.60 -6.26 -12.85
CA VAL A 458 -2.22 -7.08 -11.81
C VAL A 458 -1.76 -6.55 -10.47
N SER A 459 -2.68 -6.19 -9.60
CA SER A 459 -2.35 -5.78 -8.24
C SER A 459 -3.49 -6.05 -7.27
N HIS A 460 -3.12 -6.31 -6.02
CA HIS A 460 -4.03 -6.37 -4.87
C HIS A 460 -4.01 -5.08 -4.04
N ASP A 461 -3.18 -4.12 -4.41
CA ASP A 461 -3.13 -2.80 -3.77
C ASP A 461 -4.23 -1.89 -4.34
N ARG A 462 -5.22 -1.61 -3.50
CA ARG A 462 -6.41 -0.82 -3.86
C ARG A 462 -6.09 0.64 -4.16
N ASP A 463 -5.17 1.25 -3.40
CA ASP A 463 -4.75 2.64 -3.58
C ASP A 463 -3.91 2.79 -4.86
N PHE A 464 -3.05 1.82 -5.12
CA PHE A 464 -2.26 1.78 -6.34
C PHE A 464 -3.13 1.66 -7.61
N LEU A 465 -4.15 0.80 -7.59
CA LEU A 465 -5.11 0.67 -8.68
C LEU A 465 -5.89 1.96 -8.91
N ASP A 466 -6.33 2.65 -7.85
CA ASP A 466 -7.05 3.92 -7.96
C ASP A 466 -6.22 5.04 -8.58
N ARG A 467 -4.91 5.04 -8.34
CA ARG A 467 -4.02 6.09 -8.83
C ARG A 467 -3.49 5.82 -10.24
N VAL A 468 -3.39 4.56 -10.65
CA VAL A 468 -2.70 4.17 -11.88
C VAL A 468 -3.66 3.69 -12.97
N ALA A 469 -4.71 2.93 -12.63
CA ALA A 469 -5.61 2.33 -13.61
C ALA A 469 -6.66 3.31 -14.16
N SER A 470 -6.94 3.23 -15.47
CA SER A 470 -8.05 3.92 -16.12
C SER A 470 -9.30 3.05 -16.24
N SER A 471 -9.14 1.72 -16.20
CA SER A 471 -10.21 0.73 -16.09
C SER A 471 -9.71 -0.48 -15.32
N VAL A 472 -10.63 -1.24 -14.71
CA VAL A 472 -10.31 -2.47 -14.00
C VAL A 472 -11.13 -3.64 -14.53
N LEU A 473 -10.47 -4.76 -14.82
CA LEU A 473 -11.06 -6.02 -15.25
C LEU A 473 -11.13 -6.97 -14.05
N VAL A 474 -12.32 -7.28 -13.60
CA VAL A 474 -12.58 -8.02 -12.35
C VAL A 474 -13.08 -9.43 -12.65
N SER A 475 -12.52 -10.43 -11.97
CA SER A 475 -13.04 -11.78 -11.98
C SER A 475 -14.28 -11.90 -11.08
N GLU A 476 -15.41 -12.27 -11.64
CA GLU A 476 -16.66 -12.51 -10.92
C GLU A 476 -16.89 -13.99 -10.58
N GLY A 477 -15.86 -14.81 -10.71
CA GLY A 477 -15.96 -16.26 -10.51
C GLY A 477 -16.40 -17.00 -11.77
N SER A 478 -16.29 -18.34 -11.75
CA SER A 478 -16.71 -19.24 -12.83
C SER A 478 -16.25 -18.87 -14.25
N GLY A 479 -15.10 -18.20 -14.36
CA GLY A 479 -14.53 -17.77 -15.65
C GLY A 479 -15.08 -16.44 -16.19
N ARG A 480 -16.03 -15.80 -15.50
CA ARG A 480 -16.58 -14.51 -15.91
C ARG A 480 -15.67 -13.36 -15.50
N TRP A 481 -15.35 -12.50 -16.47
CA TRP A 481 -14.56 -11.29 -16.28
C TRP A 481 -15.37 -10.09 -16.75
N VAL A 482 -15.40 -9.02 -15.95
CA VAL A 482 -16.17 -7.79 -16.24
C VAL A 482 -15.27 -6.59 -16.12
N GLU A 483 -15.30 -5.73 -17.12
CA GLU A 483 -14.56 -4.47 -17.13
C GLU A 483 -15.40 -3.34 -16.51
N TYR A 484 -14.78 -2.57 -15.63
CA TYR A 484 -15.34 -1.38 -14.98
C TYR A 484 -14.47 -0.17 -15.30
N ALA A 485 -15.07 0.97 -15.56
CA ALA A 485 -14.36 2.22 -15.78
C ALA A 485 -13.83 2.79 -14.47
N GLY A 486 -12.61 3.35 -14.50
CA GLY A 486 -11.97 3.93 -13.33
C GLY A 486 -11.14 2.95 -12.51
N GLY A 487 -10.79 3.34 -11.30
CA GLY A 487 -9.99 2.54 -10.36
C GLY A 487 -10.82 1.53 -9.55
N TYR A 488 -10.21 1.01 -8.49
CA TYR A 488 -10.87 0.06 -7.60
C TYR A 488 -12.07 0.67 -6.86
N SER A 489 -11.95 1.93 -6.42
CA SER A 489 -13.05 2.64 -5.74
C SER A 489 -14.26 2.86 -6.66
N ASP A 490 -14.01 3.22 -7.92
CA ASP A 490 -15.05 3.41 -8.92
C ASP A 490 -15.76 2.10 -9.25
N MET A 491 -15.00 1.00 -9.32
CA MET A 491 -15.55 -0.35 -9.49
C MET A 491 -16.48 -0.74 -8.34
N LEU A 492 -16.10 -0.45 -7.08
CA LEU A 492 -16.95 -0.73 -5.91
C LEU A 492 -18.29 0.01 -5.99
N VAL A 493 -18.29 1.27 -6.41
CA VAL A 493 -19.51 2.06 -6.58
C VAL A 493 -20.39 1.48 -7.69
N GLN A 494 -19.81 1.09 -8.82
CA GLN A 494 -20.53 0.53 -9.97
C GLN A 494 -21.08 -0.87 -9.68
N ARG A 495 -20.36 -1.68 -8.92
CA ARG A 495 -20.72 -3.07 -8.59
C ARG A 495 -21.60 -3.17 -7.35
N GLY A 496 -21.51 -2.22 -6.42
CA GLY A 496 -22.23 -2.22 -5.14
C GLY A 496 -21.65 -3.17 -4.07
N GLN A 497 -20.59 -3.93 -4.38
CA GLN A 497 -19.91 -4.86 -3.45
C GLN A 497 -18.47 -5.15 -3.88
N GLY A 498 -17.62 -5.59 -2.95
CA GLY A 498 -16.22 -5.97 -3.19
C GLY A 498 -16.07 -7.23 -4.06
N VAL A 499 -14.82 -7.69 -4.20
CA VAL A 499 -14.49 -8.90 -4.97
C VAL A 499 -14.90 -10.14 -4.17
N GLU A 500 -15.64 -11.06 -4.79
CA GLU A 500 -16.10 -12.28 -4.11
C GLU A 500 -14.95 -13.22 -3.76
N ALA A 501 -14.96 -13.74 -2.54
CA ALA A 501 -14.05 -14.79 -2.11
C ALA A 501 -14.40 -16.13 -2.80
N ARG A 502 -13.38 -16.92 -3.08
CA ARG A 502 -13.57 -18.27 -3.61
C ARG A 502 -14.28 -19.14 -2.58
N THR A 503 -15.56 -19.44 -2.78
CA THR A 503 -16.26 -20.46 -2.00
C THR A 503 -15.70 -21.83 -2.35
N VAL A 504 -15.08 -22.50 -1.38
CA VAL A 504 -14.78 -23.91 -1.47
C VAL A 504 -16.13 -24.65 -1.54
N ALA A 505 -16.39 -25.32 -2.64
CA ALA A 505 -17.64 -26.06 -2.82
C ALA A 505 -17.82 -27.09 -1.68
N PRO A 506 -18.92 -27.05 -0.93
CA PRO A 506 -19.16 -28.01 0.12
C PRO A 506 -19.38 -29.38 -0.52
N THR A 507 -18.67 -30.40 -0.04
CA THR A 507 -18.91 -31.80 -0.31
C THR A 507 -20.41 -32.08 -0.13
N LYS A 508 -21.05 -32.61 -1.19
CA LYS A 508 -22.47 -32.98 -1.22
C LYS A 508 -22.85 -33.77 0.03
N LYS A 509 -23.65 -33.18 0.91
CA LYS A 509 -24.52 -33.91 1.84
C LYS A 509 -25.87 -34.09 1.16
N GLU A 510 -26.35 -35.34 1.16
CA GLU A 510 -27.64 -35.74 0.62
C GLU A 510 -28.82 -34.93 1.16
N PRO A 511 -29.90 -34.74 0.37
CA PRO A 511 -30.98 -33.85 0.75
C PRO A 511 -31.88 -34.48 1.82
N ARG A 512 -32.02 -33.83 2.97
CA ARG A 512 -33.16 -34.06 3.84
C ARG A 512 -34.26 -33.10 3.41
N GLU A 513 -35.35 -33.69 2.93
CA GLU A 513 -36.63 -33.01 2.68
C GLU A 513 -37.06 -32.19 3.91
N ARG A 514 -37.30 -30.92 3.70
CA ARG A 514 -38.13 -30.09 4.60
C ARG A 514 -39.14 -29.31 3.79
N THR A 515 -40.36 -29.60 4.10
CA THR A 515 -41.60 -29.03 3.64
C THR A 515 -41.62 -27.53 3.59
N ALA A 516 -42.10 -27.01 2.47
CA ALA A 516 -42.33 -25.59 2.21
C ALA A 516 -43.41 -25.01 3.12
N SER A 517 -43.11 -23.90 3.76
CA SER A 517 -44.12 -22.93 4.26
C SER A 517 -43.91 -21.63 3.52
N ALA A 518 -44.92 -21.23 2.78
CA ALA A 518 -44.91 -20.03 1.97
C ALA A 518 -44.91 -18.78 2.85
N ALA A 519 -43.89 -17.91 2.68
CA ALA A 519 -43.94 -16.54 3.15
C ALA A 519 -44.15 -15.60 1.94
N GLN A 520 -45.16 -14.78 2.03
CA GLN A 520 -45.53 -13.78 1.04
C GLN A 520 -44.45 -12.70 0.87
N PRO A 521 -44.30 -12.09 -0.30
CA PRO A 521 -43.29 -11.06 -0.53
C PRO A 521 -43.74 -9.76 0.18
N ALA A 522 -42.83 -9.23 1.02
CA ALA A 522 -42.97 -7.91 1.63
C ALA A 522 -42.92 -6.84 0.54
N GLY A 523 -43.94 -5.98 0.52
CA GLY A 523 -44.10 -4.90 -0.44
C GLY A 523 -42.98 -3.86 -0.32
N LYS A 524 -42.59 -3.28 -1.44
CA LYS A 524 -41.62 -2.18 -1.55
C LYS A 524 -42.02 -1.01 -0.63
N PRO A 525 -41.06 -0.38 0.08
CA PRO A 525 -41.37 0.79 0.89
C PRO A 525 -41.80 1.94 -0.03
N LYS A 526 -43.03 2.42 0.12
CA LYS A 526 -43.53 3.62 -0.57
C LYS A 526 -42.97 4.85 0.14
N LEU A 527 -42.30 5.73 -0.60
CA LEU A 527 -41.90 7.06 -0.12
C LEU A 527 -43.07 7.81 0.50
N GLY A 528 -42.89 8.37 1.69
CA GLY A 528 -43.88 9.21 2.36
C GLY A 528 -44.15 10.48 1.56
N PHE A 529 -45.33 11.07 1.77
CA PHE A 529 -45.72 12.31 1.07
C PHE A 529 -44.77 13.48 1.32
N LYS A 530 -44.12 13.50 2.48
CA LYS A 530 -43.07 14.45 2.87
C LYS A 530 -41.79 14.29 2.04
N ASP A 531 -41.35 13.06 1.87
CA ASP A 531 -40.13 12.73 1.12
C ASP A 531 -40.32 13.00 -0.39
N GLN A 532 -41.50 12.75 -0.94
CA GLN A 532 -41.84 13.10 -2.33
C GLN A 532 -41.86 14.61 -2.57
N HIS A 533 -42.26 15.40 -1.58
CA HIS A 533 -42.24 16.85 -1.68
C HIS A 533 -40.82 17.39 -1.58
N GLU A 534 -40.00 16.85 -0.66
CA GLU A 534 -38.58 17.20 -0.54
C GLU A 534 -37.80 16.87 -1.83
N LEU A 535 -38.02 15.70 -2.42
CA LEU A 535 -37.35 15.28 -3.67
C LEU A 535 -37.61 16.26 -4.83
N LYS A 536 -38.81 16.87 -4.88
CA LYS A 536 -39.15 17.87 -5.89
C LYS A 536 -38.58 19.25 -5.62
N THR A 537 -38.33 19.61 -4.36
CA THR A 537 -37.90 20.96 -3.98
C THR A 537 -36.36 21.06 -3.81
N LEU A 538 -35.69 19.96 -3.48
CA LEU A 538 -34.24 19.92 -3.27
C LEU A 538 -33.43 20.37 -4.48
N PRO A 539 -33.71 19.97 -5.74
CA PRO A 539 -32.93 20.43 -6.90
C PRO A 539 -32.93 21.95 -7.08
N ALA A 540 -34.06 22.59 -6.82
CA ALA A 540 -34.18 24.04 -6.89
C ALA A 540 -33.45 24.75 -5.72
N ARG A 541 -33.35 24.10 -4.56
CA ARG A 541 -32.57 24.59 -3.42
C ARG A 541 -31.08 24.46 -3.65
N ILE A 542 -30.61 23.35 -4.21
CA ILE A 542 -29.22 23.09 -4.61
C ILE A 542 -28.76 24.16 -5.60
N ALA A 543 -29.52 24.39 -6.69
CA ALA A 543 -29.18 25.40 -7.68
C ALA A 543 -29.11 26.85 -7.10
N LYS A 544 -29.92 27.16 -6.09
CA LYS A 544 -29.83 28.46 -5.39
C LYS A 544 -28.57 28.57 -4.52
N LEU A 545 -28.18 27.50 -3.84
CA LEU A 545 -26.97 27.48 -3.03
C LEU A 545 -25.72 27.57 -3.90
N GLU A 546 -25.68 26.87 -5.02
CA GLU A 546 -24.58 26.98 -6.01
C GLU A 546 -24.43 28.40 -6.55
N ALA A 547 -25.54 29.05 -6.92
CA ALA A 547 -25.53 30.43 -7.39
C ALA A 547 -25.04 31.41 -6.28
N ALA A 548 -25.43 31.20 -5.02
CA ALA A 548 -24.97 32.00 -3.89
C ALA A 548 -23.47 31.81 -3.63
N ILE A 549 -22.98 30.58 -3.68
CA ILE A 549 -21.54 30.23 -3.55
C ILE A 549 -20.74 30.92 -4.66
N ALA A 550 -21.20 30.87 -5.90
CA ALA A 550 -20.55 31.53 -7.03
C ALA A 550 -20.46 33.06 -6.82
N GLN A 551 -21.50 33.70 -6.31
CA GLN A 551 -21.48 35.13 -5.99
C GLN A 551 -20.50 35.46 -4.86
N ILE A 552 -20.47 34.66 -3.79
CA ILE A 552 -19.54 34.88 -2.68
C ILE A 552 -18.09 34.66 -3.13
N LYS A 553 -17.82 33.62 -3.94
CA LYS A 553 -16.50 33.38 -4.54
C LYS A 553 -16.06 34.53 -5.45
N ALA A 554 -16.96 35.14 -6.20
CA ALA A 554 -16.68 36.32 -7.00
C ALA A 554 -16.29 37.55 -6.15
N ILE A 555 -16.91 37.71 -4.98
CA ILE A 555 -16.56 38.77 -4.03
C ILE A 555 -15.17 38.51 -3.40
N LEU A 556 -14.87 37.27 -3.05
CA LEU A 556 -13.59 36.86 -2.46
C LEU A 556 -12.43 36.85 -3.48
N ALA A 557 -12.72 36.86 -4.77
CA ALA A 557 -11.72 36.93 -5.84
C ALA A 557 -11.08 38.33 -6.01
N ASP A 558 -11.62 39.36 -5.34
CA ASP A 558 -10.97 40.68 -5.30
C ASP A 558 -9.76 40.65 -4.36
N ALA A 559 -8.56 40.65 -4.95
CA ALA A 559 -7.28 40.57 -4.23
C ALA A 559 -7.07 41.69 -3.19
N ASP A 560 -7.71 42.85 -3.38
CA ASP A 560 -7.59 44.00 -2.48
C ASP A 560 -8.66 44.02 -1.39
N LEU A 561 -9.63 43.11 -1.40
CA LEU A 561 -10.75 43.13 -0.46
C LEU A 561 -10.28 43.00 1.00
N TYR A 562 -9.33 42.12 1.29
CA TYR A 562 -8.79 41.93 2.63
C TYR A 562 -8.05 43.17 3.14
N ALA A 563 -7.33 43.89 2.27
CA ALA A 563 -6.61 45.08 2.63
C ALA A 563 -7.53 46.28 2.86
N ARG A 564 -8.68 46.37 2.16
CA ARG A 564 -9.65 47.48 2.24
C ARG A 564 -10.70 47.29 3.32
N ASP A 565 -11.20 46.08 3.51
CA ASP A 565 -12.26 45.75 4.48
C ASP A 565 -12.12 44.32 4.99
N PRO A 566 -11.27 44.08 6.01
CA PRO A 566 -11.07 42.75 6.60
C PRO A 566 -12.37 42.15 7.15
N ALA A 567 -13.24 42.97 7.75
CA ALA A 567 -14.50 42.49 8.33
C ALA A 567 -15.48 41.97 7.29
N ARG A 568 -15.47 42.56 6.09
CA ARG A 568 -16.28 42.10 4.96
C ARG A 568 -15.71 40.80 4.35
N PHE A 569 -14.39 40.66 4.33
CA PHE A 569 -13.72 39.43 3.89
C PHE A 569 -14.05 38.26 4.83
N ASP A 570 -13.90 38.45 6.16
CA ASP A 570 -14.18 37.44 7.17
C ASP A 570 -15.66 37.01 7.13
N LYS A 571 -16.57 37.99 6.97
CA LYS A 571 -18.00 37.70 6.83
C LYS A 571 -18.30 36.89 5.55
N ALA A 572 -17.68 37.23 4.43
CA ALA A 572 -17.86 36.50 3.17
C ALA A 572 -17.29 35.08 3.27
N THR A 573 -16.16 34.88 3.93
CA THR A 573 -15.56 33.56 4.18
C THR A 573 -16.45 32.69 5.06
N ALA A 574 -17.01 33.26 6.14
CA ALA A 574 -17.93 32.54 7.01
C ALA A 574 -19.23 32.15 6.26
N MET A 575 -19.78 33.05 5.43
CA MET A 575 -20.94 32.77 4.60
C MET A 575 -20.65 31.71 3.54
N LEU A 576 -19.45 31.68 2.97
CA LEU A 576 -19.04 30.63 2.03
C LEU A 576 -19.04 29.26 2.69
N ALA A 577 -18.37 29.12 3.83
CA ALA A 577 -18.29 27.87 4.59
C ALA A 577 -19.68 27.35 5.01
N GLN A 578 -20.59 28.25 5.42
CA GLN A 578 -21.96 27.90 5.75
C GLN A 578 -22.73 27.41 4.51
N ALA A 579 -22.63 28.12 3.39
CA ALA A 579 -23.34 27.78 2.16
C ALA A 579 -22.82 26.46 1.55
N GLU A 580 -21.52 26.18 1.62
CA GLU A 580 -20.93 24.90 1.19
C GLU A 580 -21.40 23.73 2.08
N THR A 581 -21.52 23.95 3.39
CA THR A 581 -22.08 22.94 4.31
C THR A 581 -23.56 22.64 4.01
N GLU A 582 -24.37 23.70 3.78
CA GLU A 582 -25.79 23.55 3.44
C GLU A 582 -25.99 22.88 2.07
N LEU A 583 -25.10 23.13 1.10
CA LEU A 583 -25.11 22.49 -0.21
C LEU A 583 -24.87 20.98 -0.06
N SER A 584 -23.79 20.58 0.63
CA SER A 584 -23.47 19.17 0.87
C SER A 584 -24.63 18.42 1.55
N GLN A 585 -25.25 19.01 2.57
CA GLN A 585 -26.41 18.40 3.24
C GLN A 585 -27.63 18.26 2.32
N ALA A 586 -27.84 19.22 1.43
CA ALA A 586 -28.96 19.16 0.47
C ALA A 586 -28.72 18.11 -0.62
N GLU A 587 -27.48 17.97 -1.09
CA GLU A 587 -27.06 16.94 -2.06
C GLU A 587 -27.17 15.53 -1.47
N ASP A 588 -26.64 15.32 -0.26
CA ASP A 588 -26.73 14.03 0.45
C ASP A 588 -28.20 13.62 0.64
N ARG A 589 -29.04 14.56 1.06
CA ARG A 589 -30.47 14.28 1.27
C ARG A 589 -31.20 14.00 -0.03
N TRP A 590 -30.86 14.68 -1.11
CA TRP A 590 -31.43 14.43 -2.42
C TRP A 590 -31.06 13.04 -2.93
N LEU A 591 -29.78 12.64 -2.80
CA LEU A 591 -29.29 11.30 -3.13
C LEU A 591 -29.99 10.19 -2.33
N GLU A 592 -30.15 10.36 -1.01
CA GLU A 592 -30.89 9.41 -0.17
C GLU A 592 -32.33 9.19 -0.68
N LEU A 593 -33.01 10.27 -1.02
CA LEU A 593 -34.40 10.21 -1.48
C LEU A 593 -34.52 9.61 -2.89
N GLU A 594 -33.59 9.89 -3.80
CA GLU A 594 -33.52 9.23 -5.10
C GLU A 594 -33.25 7.74 -4.99
N MET A 595 -32.31 7.32 -4.12
CA MET A 595 -32.04 5.90 -3.86
C MET A 595 -33.28 5.17 -3.32
N LEU A 596 -34.04 5.80 -2.43
CA LEU A 596 -35.32 5.26 -1.91
C LEU A 596 -36.41 5.20 -2.98
N GLN A 597 -36.37 6.04 -4.02
CA GLN A 597 -37.31 6.02 -5.14
C GLN A 597 -36.93 4.95 -6.19
N ALA A 598 -35.63 4.71 -6.40
CA ALA A 598 -35.13 3.77 -7.40
C ALA A 598 -35.19 2.29 -6.94
N GLY A 599 -35.16 2.00 -5.62
CA GLY A 599 -35.25 0.65 -5.04
C GLY A 599 -36.67 0.23 -4.73
#